data_a998f4f03383cff74cd114d2f1a14513
#
_entry.id   a998f4f03383cff74cd114d2f1a14513
#
_cell.length_a   1.000
_cell.length_b   1.000
_cell.length_c   1.000
_cell.angle_alpha   90.00
_cell.angle_beta   90.00
_cell.angle_gamma   90.00
#
_symmetry.space_group_name_H-M   'P 1'
#
loop_
_entity.id
_entity.type
_entity.pdbx_description
1 polymer ?
#
loop_
_entity_poly.entity_id
_entity_poly.type
_entity_poly.pdbx_seq_one_letter_code
_entity_poly.pdbx_strand_id
1 'polypeptide(L)'
;MISSSFPVSGRVRRPFLTAFVSLFAAAGLFASAAPAGANPISSGETAVSLRPAVAKVLKQNGVSVVPVKPASVKKGRVVFPVTGGQLDPVSAKGQIRHSGGLRFSAGKRSLVARSFTIRTAQGVLTGKVGKATVRLFKVDLKKAMVSRPGLGVTVRGAVLSLTGASASALNKTFRVRIFKPGLVIGTAAVKVDFAKV
;
A
#
# COMPACT_ATOMS: atom_id res chain seq x y z
N MET A 1 18.19 77.90 40.18
CA MET A 1 18.41 77.30 41.48
C MET A 1 17.57 76.07 41.61
N ILE A 2 18.08 75.07 42.05
CA ILE A 2 17.55 73.75 42.39
C ILE A 2 17.97 72.64 41.39
N SER A 3 19.08 72.08 41.77
CA SER A 3 19.57 70.80 41.31
C SER A 3 18.65 69.67 41.71
N SER A 4 18.32 68.77 40.85
CA SER A 4 17.74 67.50 41.24
C SER A 4 18.43 66.35 40.51
N SER A 5 19.16 65.58 41.29
CA SER A 5 19.90 64.39 40.88
C SER A 5 18.92 63.23 40.59
N PHE A 6 19.12 62.52 39.48
CA PHE A 6 18.44 61.29 39.18
C PHE A 6 19.29 60.11 39.62
N PRO A 7 18.72 59.11 40.29
CA PRO A 7 19.44 57.85 40.57
C PRO A 7 19.36 56.90 39.35
N VAL A 8 20.52 56.38 38.99
CA VAL A 8 20.71 55.34 37.99
C VAL A 8 20.14 54.01 38.53
N SER A 9 19.08 53.51 37.91
CA SER A 9 18.53 52.19 38.21
C SER A 9 19.29 51.13 37.39
N GLY A 10 20.06 50.32 38.11
CA GLY A 10 20.76 49.17 37.54
C GLY A 10 19.83 48.11 37.04
N ARG A 11 19.86 47.79 35.73
CA ARG A 11 19.19 46.60 35.16
C ARG A 11 19.98 45.36 35.53
N VAL A 12 19.44 44.59 36.46
CA VAL A 12 19.86 43.20 36.72
C VAL A 12 19.49 42.36 35.51
N ARG A 13 20.47 41.94 34.75
CA ARG A 13 20.30 40.94 33.68
C ARG A 13 20.15 39.56 34.31
N ARG A 14 18.94 39.00 34.26
CA ARG A 14 18.68 37.60 34.62
C ARG A 14 19.19 36.72 33.49
N PRO A 15 20.03 35.71 33.75
CA PRO A 15 20.38 34.72 32.72
C PRO A 15 19.15 33.84 32.44
N PHE A 16 18.68 33.80 31.20
CA PHE A 16 17.74 32.81 30.75
C PHE A 16 18.45 31.47 30.71
N LEU A 17 18.14 30.60 31.67
CA LEU A 17 18.44 29.18 31.55
C LEU A 17 17.55 28.62 30.45
N THR A 18 18.12 28.41 29.28
CA THR A 18 17.53 27.61 28.20
C THR A 18 17.60 26.16 28.65
N ALA A 19 16.50 25.66 29.21
CA ALA A 19 16.32 24.22 29.41
C ALA A 19 16.15 23.59 28.04
N PHE A 20 17.20 22.89 27.56
CA PHE A 20 17.11 21.95 26.43
C PHE A 20 16.27 20.77 26.86
N VAL A 21 14.98 20.78 26.53
CA VAL A 21 14.14 19.58 26.57
C VAL A 21 14.58 18.71 25.39
N SER A 22 15.45 17.75 25.68
CA SER A 22 15.79 16.68 24.75
C SER A 22 14.57 15.79 24.58
N LEU A 23 13.79 16.06 23.53
CA LEU A 23 12.72 15.17 23.09
C LEU A 23 13.39 13.92 22.46
N PHE A 24 13.58 12.89 23.27
CA PHE A 24 13.91 11.56 22.78
C PHE A 24 12.73 11.08 21.93
N ALA A 25 12.82 11.27 20.60
CA ALA A 25 11.98 10.57 19.65
C ALA A 25 12.38 9.09 19.70
N ALA A 26 11.71 8.32 20.54
CA ALA A 26 11.73 6.87 20.48
C ALA A 26 11.11 6.48 19.13
N ALA A 27 11.96 6.33 18.10
CA ALA A 27 11.60 5.66 16.87
C ALA A 27 11.33 4.19 17.25
N GLY A 28 10.09 3.90 17.60
CA GLY A 28 9.61 2.55 17.83
C GLY A 28 9.81 1.76 16.54
N LEU A 29 10.82 0.93 16.50
CA LEU A 29 10.95 -0.17 15.56
C LEU A 29 9.76 -1.09 15.81
N PHE A 30 8.66 -0.87 15.13
CA PHE A 30 7.59 -1.86 15.02
C PHE A 30 8.14 -3.03 14.18
N ALA A 31 8.95 -3.85 14.81
CA ALA A 31 9.22 -5.18 14.31
C ALA A 31 7.86 -5.87 14.20
N SER A 32 7.34 -6.01 12.99
CA SER A 32 6.15 -6.84 12.73
C SER A 32 6.56 -8.26 13.09
N ALA A 33 6.24 -8.71 14.31
CA ALA A 33 6.42 -10.09 14.68
C ALA A 33 5.72 -10.95 13.64
N ALA A 34 6.45 -11.82 12.99
CA ALA A 34 5.86 -12.82 12.10
C ALA A 34 4.93 -13.68 12.95
N PRO A 35 3.73 -14.01 12.47
CA PRO A 35 2.88 -14.95 13.19
C PRO A 35 3.64 -16.26 13.38
N ALA A 36 3.61 -16.81 14.58
CA ALA A 36 4.19 -18.13 14.86
C ALA A 36 3.57 -19.14 13.85
N GLY A 37 4.42 -19.88 13.13
CA GLY A 37 4.00 -20.81 12.06
C GLY A 37 3.99 -20.20 10.65
N ALA A 38 4.37 -18.96 10.44
CA ALA A 38 4.45 -18.38 9.10
C ALA A 38 5.74 -18.80 8.38
N ASN A 39 5.59 -19.43 7.22
CA ASN A 39 6.71 -19.89 6.38
C ASN A 39 7.17 -18.78 5.43
N PRO A 40 8.49 -18.66 5.18
CA PRO A 40 9.01 -17.74 4.18
C PRO A 40 8.53 -18.12 2.78
N ILE A 41 8.10 -17.13 2.01
CA ILE A 41 7.74 -17.32 0.61
C ILE A 41 9.00 -17.23 -0.24
N SER A 42 9.28 -18.26 -1.05
CA SER A 42 10.40 -18.33 -1.98
C SER A 42 10.08 -17.76 -3.34
N SER A 43 8.87 -18.04 -3.85
CA SER A 43 8.43 -17.63 -5.19
C SER A 43 6.93 -17.53 -5.29
N GLY A 44 6.43 -17.06 -6.43
CA GLY A 44 5.02 -17.03 -6.74
C GLY A 44 4.61 -15.93 -7.70
N GLU A 45 3.32 -15.87 -7.94
CA GLU A 45 2.71 -14.79 -8.74
C GLU A 45 1.30 -14.45 -8.24
N THR A 46 0.89 -13.23 -8.48
CA THR A 46 -0.51 -12.79 -8.30
C THR A 46 -1.06 -12.31 -9.62
N ALA A 47 -2.11 -12.97 -10.09
CA ALA A 47 -2.83 -12.61 -11.31
C ALA A 47 -4.12 -11.86 -10.96
N VAL A 48 -4.28 -10.66 -11.50
CA VAL A 48 -5.45 -9.80 -11.28
C VAL A 48 -6.28 -9.74 -12.56
N SER A 49 -7.57 -10.09 -12.43
CA SER A 49 -8.58 -9.98 -13.48
C SER A 49 -9.44 -8.74 -13.20
N LEU A 50 -9.46 -7.80 -14.14
CA LEU A 50 -10.31 -6.62 -14.04
C LEU A 50 -11.76 -6.98 -14.43
N ARG A 51 -12.74 -6.42 -13.72
CA ARG A 51 -14.16 -6.59 -14.10
C ARG A 51 -14.44 -5.89 -15.43
N PRO A 52 -15.15 -6.53 -16.37
CA PRO A 52 -15.47 -5.93 -17.68
C PRO A 52 -16.16 -4.57 -17.57
N ALA A 53 -17.10 -4.42 -16.63
CA ALA A 53 -17.77 -3.15 -16.39
C ALA A 53 -16.79 -2.03 -15.99
N VAL A 54 -15.79 -2.34 -15.15
CA VAL A 54 -14.76 -1.36 -14.76
C VAL A 54 -13.87 -1.01 -15.94
N ALA A 55 -13.46 -2.01 -16.72
CA ALA A 55 -12.67 -1.79 -17.94
C ALA A 55 -13.41 -0.87 -18.93
N LYS A 56 -14.72 -1.08 -19.11
CA LYS A 56 -15.57 -0.22 -19.95
C LYS A 56 -15.62 1.23 -19.43
N VAL A 57 -15.86 1.44 -18.13
CA VAL A 57 -15.90 2.77 -17.51
C VAL A 57 -14.55 3.49 -17.64
N LEU A 58 -13.43 2.79 -17.42
CA LEU A 58 -12.09 3.36 -17.61
C LEU A 58 -11.90 3.83 -19.05
N LYS A 59 -12.21 2.97 -20.04
CA LYS A 59 -12.11 3.30 -21.47
C LYS A 59 -12.97 4.50 -21.85
N GLN A 60 -14.23 4.55 -21.40
CA GLN A 60 -15.16 5.66 -21.66
C GLN A 60 -14.66 6.99 -21.11
N ASN A 61 -13.88 6.97 -20.03
CA ASN A 61 -13.30 8.16 -19.42
C ASN A 61 -11.83 8.40 -19.87
N GLY A 62 -11.38 7.73 -20.91
CA GLY A 62 -10.02 7.90 -21.45
C GLY A 62 -8.92 7.47 -20.48
N VAL A 63 -9.24 6.65 -19.47
CA VAL A 63 -8.24 6.14 -18.50
C VAL A 63 -7.67 4.82 -19.00
N SER A 64 -6.39 4.83 -19.30
CA SER A 64 -5.60 3.64 -19.64
C SER A 64 -4.93 3.08 -18.41
N VAL A 65 -4.82 1.75 -18.31
CA VAL A 65 -4.11 1.05 -17.24
C VAL A 65 -3.14 0.07 -17.87
N VAL A 66 -1.86 0.26 -17.63
CA VAL A 66 -0.80 -0.60 -18.17
C VAL A 66 0.11 -1.11 -17.05
N PRO A 67 0.62 -2.35 -17.15
CA PRO A 67 1.57 -2.86 -16.17
C PRO A 67 2.91 -2.13 -16.29
N VAL A 68 3.59 -1.99 -15.16
CA VAL A 68 4.97 -1.51 -15.08
C VAL A 68 5.85 -2.69 -14.71
N LYS A 69 6.85 -2.96 -15.54
CA LYS A 69 7.77 -4.10 -15.36
C LYS A 69 8.31 -4.21 -13.90
N PRO A 70 8.47 -5.44 -13.39
CA PRO A 70 8.32 -6.73 -14.07
C PRO A 70 6.88 -7.26 -14.15
N ALA A 71 5.86 -6.50 -13.71
CA ALA A 71 4.47 -6.88 -13.96
C ALA A 71 4.19 -6.96 -15.48
N SER A 72 3.34 -7.90 -15.87
CA SER A 72 3.05 -8.21 -17.28
C SER A 72 1.58 -8.55 -17.48
N VAL A 73 1.14 -8.64 -18.74
CA VAL A 73 -0.19 -9.16 -19.06
C VAL A 73 -0.03 -10.59 -19.58
N LYS A 74 -0.74 -11.55 -18.95
CA LYS A 74 -0.83 -12.94 -19.40
C LYS A 74 -2.30 -13.34 -19.49
N LYS A 75 -2.77 -13.77 -20.65
CA LYS A 75 -4.16 -14.21 -20.89
C LYS A 75 -5.21 -13.21 -20.38
N GLY A 76 -5.03 -11.91 -20.69
CA GLY A 76 -5.94 -10.83 -20.28
C GLY A 76 -5.92 -10.45 -18.79
N ARG A 77 -4.99 -11.00 -18.00
CA ARG A 77 -4.79 -10.70 -16.59
C ARG A 77 -3.47 -9.99 -16.36
N VAL A 78 -3.43 -9.06 -15.42
CA VAL A 78 -2.18 -8.47 -15.00
C VAL A 78 -1.54 -9.37 -13.95
N VAL A 79 -0.30 -9.78 -14.21
CA VAL A 79 0.46 -10.69 -13.35
C VAL A 79 1.61 -9.94 -12.71
N PHE A 80 1.71 -10.09 -11.39
CA PHE A 80 2.75 -9.50 -10.55
C PHE A 80 3.61 -10.61 -9.95
N PRO A 81 4.92 -10.63 -10.18
CA PRO A 81 5.83 -11.55 -9.52
C PRO A 81 5.85 -11.32 -8.01
N VAL A 82 5.78 -12.38 -7.24
CA VAL A 82 6.02 -12.37 -5.80
C VAL A 82 7.53 -12.34 -5.54
N THR A 83 7.96 -11.45 -4.66
CA THR A 83 9.37 -11.25 -4.31
C THR A 83 9.69 -11.70 -2.89
N GLY A 84 8.74 -12.31 -2.21
CA GLY A 84 8.90 -12.84 -0.86
C GLY A 84 7.76 -12.43 0.05
N GLY A 85 7.97 -12.64 1.33
CA GLY A 85 7.00 -12.44 2.38
C GLY A 85 7.00 -13.62 3.33
N GLN A 86 5.97 -13.70 4.14
CA GLN A 86 5.73 -14.79 5.07
C GLN A 86 4.23 -15.08 5.10
N LEU A 87 3.86 -16.34 5.05
CA LEU A 87 2.47 -16.76 5.05
C LEU A 87 2.31 -18.02 5.89
N ASP A 88 1.35 -18.03 6.78
CA ASP A 88 0.95 -19.23 7.48
C ASP A 88 0.23 -20.17 6.49
N PRO A 89 0.74 -21.40 6.28
CA PRO A 89 0.17 -22.31 5.29
C PRO A 89 -1.24 -22.81 5.66
N VAL A 90 -1.62 -22.77 6.94
CA VAL A 90 -2.93 -23.24 7.41
C VAL A 90 -3.98 -22.14 7.29
N SER A 91 -3.71 -20.97 7.85
CA SER A 91 -4.67 -19.86 7.88
C SER A 91 -4.57 -18.91 6.68
N ALA A 92 -3.53 -19.03 5.86
CA ALA A 92 -3.14 -18.09 4.80
C ALA A 92 -3.01 -16.64 5.32
N LYS A 93 -2.74 -16.45 6.62
CA LYS A 93 -2.48 -15.15 7.22
C LYS A 93 -1.00 -14.78 7.06
N GLY A 94 -0.73 -13.53 6.72
CA GLY A 94 0.64 -13.06 6.57
C GLY A 94 0.78 -11.90 5.59
N GLN A 95 1.95 -11.81 4.99
CA GLN A 95 2.32 -10.73 4.09
C GLN A 95 2.96 -11.29 2.82
N ILE A 96 2.50 -10.81 1.66
CA ILE A 96 3.01 -11.20 0.34
C ILE A 96 3.49 -9.94 -0.37
N ARG A 97 4.77 -9.87 -0.71
CA ARG A 97 5.39 -8.74 -1.41
C ARG A 97 5.51 -9.01 -2.90
N HIS A 98 5.29 -7.98 -3.71
CA HIS A 98 5.32 -8.06 -5.15
C HIS A 98 6.23 -7.00 -5.74
N SER A 99 6.83 -7.29 -6.87
CA SER A 99 7.51 -6.33 -7.73
C SER A 99 6.62 -5.88 -8.89
N GLY A 100 7.07 -4.82 -9.57
CA GLY A 100 6.30 -4.19 -10.64
C GLY A 100 5.26 -3.20 -10.15
N GLY A 101 4.32 -2.87 -11.02
CA GLY A 101 3.33 -1.85 -10.71
C GLY A 101 2.25 -1.72 -11.77
N LEU A 102 1.42 -0.68 -11.59
CA LEU A 102 0.43 -0.23 -12.54
C LEU A 102 0.63 1.26 -12.83
N ARG A 103 0.58 1.63 -14.09
CA ARG A 103 0.48 3.02 -14.54
C ARG A 103 -0.94 3.26 -15.02
N PHE A 104 -1.56 4.27 -14.45
CA PHE A 104 -2.82 4.84 -14.89
C PHE A 104 -2.51 6.11 -15.67
N SER A 105 -3.16 6.33 -16.83
CA SER A 105 -2.92 7.50 -17.66
C SER A 105 -4.23 8.00 -18.25
N ALA A 106 -4.42 9.33 -18.29
CA ALA A 106 -5.53 9.99 -18.99
C ALA A 106 -5.02 11.32 -19.59
N GLY A 107 -4.88 11.40 -20.90
CA GLY A 107 -4.23 12.49 -21.59
C GLY A 107 -2.80 12.71 -21.05
N LYS A 108 -2.48 13.93 -20.64
CA LYS A 108 -1.15 14.29 -20.10
C LYS A 108 -0.97 13.91 -18.61
N ARG A 109 -1.98 13.33 -17.95
CA ARG A 109 -1.93 12.98 -16.55
C ARG A 109 -1.61 11.52 -16.36
N SER A 110 -0.76 11.21 -15.39
CA SER A 110 -0.46 9.82 -15.04
C SER A 110 -0.27 9.65 -13.53
N LEU A 111 -0.55 8.45 -13.06
CA LEU A 111 -0.29 8.00 -11.69
C LEU A 111 0.30 6.61 -11.76
N VAL A 112 1.39 6.38 -11.02
CA VAL A 112 2.05 5.08 -10.95
C VAL A 112 1.98 4.57 -9.52
N ALA A 113 1.48 3.34 -9.37
CA ALA A 113 1.52 2.58 -8.12
C ALA A 113 2.46 1.38 -8.29
N ARG A 114 3.36 1.15 -7.33
CA ARG A 114 4.39 0.10 -7.39
C ARG A 114 4.56 -0.61 -6.06
N SER A 115 5.34 -1.70 -6.05
CA SER A 115 5.77 -2.42 -4.84
C SER A 115 4.58 -2.80 -3.97
N PHE A 116 3.69 -3.60 -4.53
CA PHE A 116 2.48 -4.01 -3.84
C PHE A 116 2.76 -5.01 -2.73
N THR A 117 2.08 -4.82 -1.61
CA THR A 117 2.12 -5.74 -0.48
C THR A 117 0.70 -6.08 -0.07
N ILE A 118 0.36 -7.37 -0.12
CA ILE A 118 -0.89 -7.90 0.43
C ILE A 118 -0.64 -8.27 1.88
N ARG A 119 -1.48 -7.75 2.79
CA ARG A 119 -1.55 -8.15 4.20
C ARG A 119 -2.86 -8.88 4.39
N THR A 120 -2.81 -10.20 4.34
CA THR A 120 -4.02 -11.04 4.30
C THR A 120 -4.81 -10.98 5.60
N ALA A 121 -4.14 -10.91 6.75
CA ALA A 121 -4.80 -10.78 8.05
C ALA A 121 -5.61 -9.48 8.20
N GLN A 122 -5.14 -8.38 7.58
CA GLN A 122 -5.84 -7.09 7.59
C GLN A 122 -6.79 -6.91 6.40
N GLY A 123 -6.78 -7.83 5.45
CA GLY A 123 -7.58 -7.70 4.23
C GLY A 123 -7.25 -6.45 3.42
N VAL A 124 -5.96 -6.07 3.33
CA VAL A 124 -5.53 -4.86 2.61
C VAL A 124 -4.38 -5.14 1.66
N LEU A 125 -4.40 -4.41 0.54
CA LEU A 125 -3.28 -4.29 -0.37
C LEU A 125 -2.76 -2.85 -0.31
N THR A 126 -1.47 -2.70 0.00
CA THR A 126 -0.77 -1.43 -0.03
C THR A 126 0.15 -1.34 -1.24
N GLY A 127 0.55 -0.14 -1.62
CA GLY A 127 1.55 0.09 -2.66
C GLY A 127 2.14 1.48 -2.54
N LYS A 128 3.26 1.71 -3.21
CA LYS A 128 3.92 3.01 -3.27
C LYS A 128 3.35 3.86 -4.40
N VAL A 129 2.91 5.08 -4.07
CA VAL A 129 2.51 6.12 -5.03
C VAL A 129 3.41 7.31 -4.77
N GLY A 130 4.33 7.60 -5.69
CA GLY A 130 5.45 8.51 -5.41
C GLY A 130 6.29 7.98 -4.24
N LYS A 131 6.50 8.82 -3.23
CA LYS A 131 7.23 8.46 -2.00
C LYS A 131 6.33 7.84 -0.90
N ALA A 132 5.01 7.94 -1.02
CA ALA A 132 4.07 7.50 0.00
C ALA A 132 3.65 6.04 -0.16
N THR A 133 3.52 5.31 0.95
CA THR A 133 2.85 4.00 0.99
C THR A 133 1.37 4.22 1.29
N VAL A 134 0.52 3.78 0.39
CA VAL A 134 -0.92 4.00 0.44
C VAL A 134 -1.66 2.67 0.50
N ARG A 135 -2.74 2.60 1.29
CA ARG A 135 -3.69 1.49 1.23
C ARG A 135 -4.52 1.63 -0.04
N LEU A 136 -4.25 0.77 -1.04
CA LEU A 136 -4.84 0.87 -2.36
C LEU A 136 -6.18 0.14 -2.46
N PHE A 137 -6.22 -1.09 -1.98
CA PHE A 137 -7.40 -1.94 -2.07
C PHE A 137 -7.72 -2.62 -0.76
N LYS A 138 -9.01 -2.82 -0.51
CA LYS A 138 -9.49 -3.87 0.40
C LYS A 138 -9.43 -5.20 -0.34
N VAL A 139 -9.03 -6.25 0.35
CA VAL A 139 -8.94 -7.62 -0.15
C VAL A 139 -9.94 -8.46 0.65
N ASP A 140 -11.02 -8.88 0.02
CA ASP A 140 -12.02 -9.74 0.65
C ASP A 140 -11.78 -11.20 0.23
N LEU A 141 -11.56 -12.06 1.21
CA LEU A 141 -11.30 -13.48 1.07
C LEU A 141 -12.52 -14.35 1.41
N LYS A 142 -13.66 -13.80 1.80
CA LYS A 142 -14.83 -14.55 2.27
C LYS A 142 -15.32 -15.61 1.29
N LYS A 143 -15.22 -15.32 -0.02
CA LYS A 143 -15.61 -16.23 -1.10
C LYS A 143 -14.42 -16.81 -1.86
N ALA A 144 -13.21 -16.60 -1.33
CA ALA A 144 -12.02 -17.12 -1.97
C ALA A 144 -11.84 -18.62 -1.68
N MET A 145 -11.41 -19.35 -2.69
CA MET A 145 -11.01 -20.75 -2.55
C MET A 145 -9.52 -20.79 -2.21
N VAL A 146 -9.18 -21.52 -1.15
CA VAL A 146 -7.79 -21.71 -0.71
C VAL A 146 -7.45 -23.19 -0.91
N SER A 147 -6.40 -23.46 -1.66
CA SER A 147 -5.84 -24.81 -1.84
C SER A 147 -4.35 -24.81 -1.51
N ARG A 148 -3.83 -25.98 -1.12
CA ARG A 148 -2.45 -26.16 -0.64
C ARG A 148 -1.74 -27.23 -1.46
N PRO A 149 -1.31 -26.91 -2.70
CA PRO A 149 -0.58 -27.86 -3.53
C PRO A 149 0.87 -27.98 -3.03
N GLY A 150 1.27 -29.17 -2.59
CA GLY A 150 2.64 -29.43 -2.13
C GLY A 150 3.08 -28.46 -1.03
N LEU A 151 4.22 -27.80 -1.24
CA LEU A 151 4.78 -26.81 -0.31
C LEU A 151 4.30 -25.36 -0.62
N GLY A 152 3.08 -25.18 -1.11
CA GLY A 152 2.59 -23.86 -1.50
C GLY A 152 1.16 -23.58 -1.05
N VAL A 153 0.70 -22.36 -1.29
CA VAL A 153 -0.68 -21.92 -1.09
C VAL A 153 -1.18 -21.25 -2.37
N THR A 154 -2.36 -21.64 -2.79
CA THR A 154 -3.09 -20.99 -3.88
C THR A 154 -4.40 -20.43 -3.36
N VAL A 155 -4.64 -19.14 -3.58
CA VAL A 155 -5.89 -18.44 -3.27
C VAL A 155 -6.51 -17.98 -4.59
N ARG A 156 -7.78 -18.29 -4.83
CA ARG A 156 -8.52 -17.88 -6.03
C ARG A 156 -9.77 -17.12 -5.64
N GLY A 157 -10.11 -16.09 -6.42
CA GLY A 157 -11.35 -15.34 -6.23
C GLY A 157 -11.30 -14.30 -5.11
N ALA A 158 -10.12 -13.88 -4.65
CA ALA A 158 -9.99 -12.76 -3.73
C ALA A 158 -10.54 -11.48 -4.38
N VAL A 159 -11.54 -10.85 -3.77
CA VAL A 159 -12.19 -9.66 -4.33
C VAL A 159 -11.41 -8.41 -3.95
N LEU A 160 -11.12 -7.57 -4.95
CA LEU A 160 -10.40 -6.31 -4.79
C LEU A 160 -11.36 -5.13 -4.93
N SER A 161 -11.44 -4.27 -3.91
CA SER A 161 -12.22 -3.04 -3.95
C SER A 161 -11.39 -1.82 -3.57
N LEU A 162 -11.67 -0.67 -4.19
CA LEU A 162 -10.95 0.58 -3.93
C LEU A 162 -11.14 1.05 -2.49
N THR A 163 -10.06 1.52 -1.86
CA THR A 163 -10.16 2.30 -0.63
C THR A 163 -10.62 3.73 -0.93
N GLY A 164 -11.07 4.46 0.09
CA GLY A 164 -11.39 5.88 -0.05
C GLY A 164 -10.19 6.70 -0.51
N ALA A 165 -9.01 6.42 0.04
CA ALA A 165 -7.76 7.09 -0.35
C ALA A 165 -7.43 6.89 -1.83
N SER A 166 -7.55 5.65 -2.34
CA SER A 166 -7.30 5.36 -3.76
C SER A 166 -8.33 6.00 -4.68
N ALA A 167 -9.61 5.93 -4.32
CA ALA A 167 -10.68 6.54 -5.10
C ALA A 167 -10.47 8.06 -5.20
N SER A 168 -10.15 8.72 -4.08
CA SER A 168 -9.87 10.15 -4.03
C SER A 168 -8.65 10.53 -4.86
N ALA A 169 -7.53 9.78 -4.72
CA ALA A 169 -6.31 10.03 -5.47
C ALA A 169 -6.53 9.91 -6.99
N LEU A 170 -7.23 8.86 -7.44
CA LEU A 170 -7.56 8.66 -8.86
C LEU A 170 -8.46 9.78 -9.39
N ASN A 171 -9.53 10.12 -8.65
CA ASN A 171 -10.44 11.19 -9.05
C ASN A 171 -9.73 12.54 -9.15
N LYS A 172 -8.87 12.87 -8.16
CA LYS A 172 -8.09 14.11 -8.15
C LYS A 172 -7.09 14.16 -9.31
N THR A 173 -6.35 13.08 -9.53
CA THR A 173 -5.32 13.00 -10.57
C THR A 173 -5.93 13.16 -11.96
N PHE A 174 -7.03 12.47 -12.24
CA PHE A 174 -7.64 12.46 -13.59
C PHE A 174 -8.77 13.49 -13.75
N ARG A 175 -9.11 14.23 -12.67
CA ARG A 175 -10.22 15.21 -12.65
C ARG A 175 -11.56 14.59 -13.06
N VAL A 176 -11.84 13.40 -12.54
CA VAL A 176 -13.08 12.63 -12.73
C VAL A 176 -13.77 12.36 -11.39
N ARG A 177 -14.98 11.84 -11.42
CA ARG A 177 -15.74 11.44 -10.21
C ARG A 177 -16.29 10.02 -10.31
N ILE A 178 -15.61 9.17 -11.08
CA ILE A 178 -16.06 7.80 -11.38
C ILE A 178 -15.60 6.77 -10.34
N PHE A 179 -14.51 7.05 -9.62
CA PHE A 179 -13.97 6.15 -8.62
C PHE A 179 -14.66 6.39 -7.28
N LYS A 180 -15.32 5.35 -6.74
CA LYS A 180 -15.99 5.41 -5.43
C LYS A 180 -15.29 4.49 -4.43
N PRO A 181 -15.25 4.83 -3.13
CA PRO A 181 -14.85 3.88 -2.08
C PRO A 181 -15.69 2.61 -2.17
N GLY A 182 -15.05 1.44 -2.05
CA GLY A 182 -15.73 0.15 -2.15
C GLY A 182 -16.03 -0.33 -3.58
N LEU A 183 -15.71 0.46 -4.61
CA LEU A 183 -15.86 0.00 -6.00
C LEU A 183 -15.04 -1.28 -6.21
N VAL A 184 -15.73 -2.39 -6.50
CA VAL A 184 -15.09 -3.66 -6.83
C VAL A 184 -14.45 -3.56 -8.21
N ILE A 185 -13.12 -3.62 -8.25
CA ILE A 185 -12.36 -3.48 -9.48
C ILE A 185 -12.12 -4.81 -10.19
N GLY A 186 -12.11 -5.91 -9.45
CA GLY A 186 -11.81 -7.21 -10.00
C GLY A 186 -11.54 -8.28 -8.94
N THR A 187 -10.93 -9.37 -9.39
CA THR A 187 -10.51 -10.48 -8.52
C THR A 187 -9.04 -10.78 -8.69
N ALA A 188 -8.42 -11.31 -7.65
CA ALA A 188 -7.04 -11.78 -7.67
C ALA A 188 -6.99 -13.29 -7.45
N ALA A 189 -6.02 -13.93 -8.13
CA ALA A 189 -5.55 -15.27 -7.85
C ALA A 189 -4.09 -15.18 -7.44
N VAL A 190 -3.75 -15.73 -6.29
CA VAL A 190 -2.40 -15.74 -5.72
C VAL A 190 -1.91 -17.18 -5.68
N LYS A 191 -0.72 -17.41 -6.20
CA LYS A 191 0.02 -18.67 -6.03
C LYS A 191 1.37 -18.34 -5.41
N VAL A 192 1.70 -18.98 -4.30
CA VAL A 192 2.99 -18.84 -3.63
C VAL A 192 3.54 -20.22 -3.28
N ASP A 193 4.85 -20.35 -3.36
CA ASP A 193 5.60 -21.51 -2.93
C ASP A 193 6.48 -21.10 -1.74
N PHE A 194 6.60 -22.00 -0.75
CA PHE A 194 7.42 -21.75 0.42
C PHE A 194 8.88 -22.17 0.18
N ALA A 195 9.79 -21.55 0.92
CA ALA A 195 11.16 -22.03 0.98
C ALA A 195 11.17 -23.43 1.58
N LYS A 196 12.03 -24.30 1.04
CA LYS A 196 12.33 -25.58 1.69
C LYS A 196 13.10 -25.27 2.97
N VAL A 197 12.63 -25.76 4.08
CA VAL A 197 13.32 -25.73 5.37
C VAL A 197 14.24 -26.93 5.44
#